data_cfd8816838ecff8eadd2937b93416d9e
#
_entry.id   cfd8816838ecff8eadd2937b93416d9e
#
_cell.length_a   1.000
_cell.length_b   1.000
_cell.length_c   1.000
_cell.angle_alpha   90.00
_cell.angle_beta   90.00
_cell.angle_gamma   90.00
#
_symmetry.space_group_name_H-M   'P 1'
#
loop_
_entity.id
_entity.type
_entity.pdbx_description
1 polymer ?
#
loop_
_entity_poly.entity_id
_entity_poly.type
_entity_poly.pdbx_seq_one_letter_code
_entity_poly.pdbx_strand_id
1 'polypeptide(L)'
;MSFYKLLRNNIFQLALVPGNLQNRAAGYLIRGPKNILIETGASPSNSTILSTLKTLEISPEAIDAIIVTHIHLDHAGGAGLLMQQCPRATLLVHPRGRKHLSDPAKLIDGAKQVYQDDFDRLFDPILPIPEERIQTISDGDTLDLGGGRQLQFYEAFGHARHHIIAFDSESRGIFSGDIAGVFHDRIHDRTGQPISFPNTAPTQFDPEEMNASYDLMMSLQRQCFFY
;
A
#
# COMPACT_ATOMS: atom_id res chain seq x y z
N MET A 1 -4.41 13.00 -18.85
CA MET A 1 -3.90 13.30 -17.49
C MET A 1 -2.89 12.24 -17.12
N SER A 2 -1.78 12.61 -16.49
CA SER A 2 -0.79 11.62 -16.02
C SER A 2 -1.32 10.96 -14.74
N PHE A 3 -1.34 9.62 -14.70
CA PHE A 3 -1.78 8.85 -13.53
C PHE A 3 -0.63 8.66 -12.52
N TYR A 4 0.49 9.32 -12.72
CA TYR A 4 1.63 9.23 -11.82
C TYR A 4 2.36 10.57 -11.68
N LYS A 5 3.11 10.69 -10.59
CA LYS A 5 4.00 11.82 -10.29
C LYS A 5 5.35 11.28 -9.84
N LEU A 6 6.44 11.69 -10.49
CA LEU A 6 7.78 11.45 -9.96
C LEU A 6 7.97 12.30 -8.70
N LEU A 7 8.35 11.68 -7.62
CA LEU A 7 8.66 12.33 -6.35
C LEU A 7 10.18 12.56 -6.23
N ARG A 8 10.87 11.69 -5.52
CA ARG A 8 12.32 11.73 -5.27
C ARG A 8 12.91 10.32 -5.38
N ASN A 9 14.21 10.21 -5.57
CA ASN A 9 14.93 8.93 -5.52
C ASN A 9 14.27 7.82 -6.35
N ASN A 10 13.82 8.15 -7.58
CA ASN A 10 13.12 7.22 -8.48
C ASN A 10 11.86 6.58 -7.87
N ILE A 11 11.19 7.28 -6.96
CA ILE A 11 9.88 6.91 -6.42
C ILE A 11 8.81 7.64 -7.23
N PHE A 12 7.88 6.90 -7.78
CA PHE A 12 6.71 7.39 -8.50
C PHE A 12 5.47 7.14 -7.65
N GLN A 13 4.73 8.19 -7.35
CA GLN A 13 3.39 8.07 -6.77
C GLN A 13 2.40 7.75 -7.89
N LEU A 14 1.57 6.74 -7.69
CA LEU A 14 0.54 6.28 -8.61
C LEU A 14 -0.83 6.67 -8.06
N ALA A 15 -1.67 7.24 -8.91
CA ALA A 15 -3.06 7.50 -8.54
C ALA A 15 -3.84 6.17 -8.56
N LEU A 16 -4.17 5.64 -7.40
CA LEU A 16 -5.07 4.50 -7.28
C LEU A 16 -6.51 5.04 -7.23
N VAL A 17 -7.29 4.72 -8.25
CA VAL A 17 -8.63 5.30 -8.42
C VAL A 17 -9.69 4.23 -8.25
N PRO A 18 -10.25 4.03 -7.05
CA PRO A 18 -11.48 3.27 -6.94
C PRO A 18 -12.67 4.11 -7.43
N GLY A 19 -13.30 3.67 -8.51
CA GLY A 19 -14.62 4.18 -8.93
C GLY A 19 -14.71 5.68 -9.24
N ASN A 20 -13.75 6.27 -9.95
CA ASN A 20 -13.70 7.72 -10.29
C ASN A 20 -13.50 8.68 -9.10
N LEU A 21 -13.13 8.20 -7.93
CA LEU A 21 -12.82 9.05 -6.78
C LEU A 21 -11.33 9.41 -6.80
N GLN A 22 -10.98 10.53 -7.40
CA GLN A 22 -9.61 11.02 -7.45
C GLN A 22 -9.06 11.33 -6.06
N ASN A 23 -7.76 11.06 -5.83
CA ASN A 23 -7.00 11.43 -4.62
C ASN A 23 -7.43 10.73 -3.33
N ARG A 24 -7.91 9.48 -3.36
CA ARG A 24 -8.29 8.75 -2.14
C ARG A 24 -7.32 7.67 -1.71
N ALA A 25 -6.54 7.14 -2.64
CA ALA A 25 -5.50 6.17 -2.34
C ALA A 25 -4.31 6.39 -3.27
N ALA A 26 -3.12 6.16 -2.78
CA ALA A 26 -1.89 6.22 -3.55
C ALA A 26 -1.17 4.88 -3.49
N GLY A 27 -0.64 4.45 -4.63
CA GLY A 27 0.37 3.42 -4.68
C GLY A 27 1.71 4.05 -5.04
N TYR A 28 2.76 3.26 -4.93
CA TYR A 28 4.10 3.73 -5.26
C TYR A 28 4.84 2.70 -6.07
N LEU A 29 5.67 3.20 -6.99
CA LEU A 29 6.66 2.41 -7.70
C LEU A 29 8.04 2.94 -7.33
N ILE A 30 8.88 2.08 -6.79
CA ILE A 30 10.32 2.32 -6.68
C ILE A 30 10.98 1.70 -7.90
N ARG A 31 11.58 2.54 -8.75
CA ARG A 31 12.33 2.08 -9.92
C ARG A 31 13.82 2.00 -9.59
N GLY A 32 14.44 0.85 -9.85
CA GLY A 32 15.86 0.64 -9.56
C GLY A 32 16.36 -0.67 -10.13
N PRO A 33 17.45 -1.23 -9.59
CA PRO A 33 17.90 -2.57 -9.94
C PRO A 33 16.82 -3.63 -9.71
N LYS A 34 15.99 -3.43 -8.69
CA LYS A 34 14.69 -4.11 -8.51
C LYS A 34 13.57 -3.09 -8.58
N ASN A 35 12.49 -3.44 -9.25
CA ASN A 35 11.29 -2.63 -9.34
C ASN A 35 10.26 -3.12 -8.31
N ILE A 36 9.85 -2.25 -7.42
CA ILE A 36 8.97 -2.59 -6.31
C ILE A 36 7.69 -1.76 -6.42
N LEU A 37 6.55 -2.43 -6.39
CA LEU A 37 5.26 -1.77 -6.20
C LEU A 37 4.87 -1.80 -4.73
N ILE A 38 4.36 -0.70 -4.21
CA ILE A 38 3.83 -0.58 -2.86
C ILE A 38 2.39 -0.11 -2.98
N GLU A 39 1.47 -0.85 -2.39
CA GLU A 39 0.02 -0.79 -2.52
C GLU A 39 -0.50 -1.15 -3.92
N THR A 40 -1.59 -1.86 -3.94
CA THR A 40 -2.27 -2.24 -5.19
C THR A 40 -3.60 -1.51 -5.37
N GLY A 41 -4.12 -0.94 -4.29
CA GLY A 41 -5.48 -0.46 -4.28
C GLY A 41 -6.50 -1.60 -4.41
N ALA A 42 -7.73 -1.23 -4.69
CA ALA A 42 -8.76 -2.16 -5.13
C ALA A 42 -8.52 -2.62 -6.58
N SER A 43 -9.12 -3.73 -6.99
CA SER A 43 -8.91 -4.31 -8.33
C SER A 43 -9.14 -3.36 -9.51
N PRO A 44 -10.11 -2.45 -9.48
CA PRO A 44 -10.25 -1.45 -10.55
C PRO A 44 -9.02 -0.56 -10.75
N SER A 45 -8.16 -0.39 -9.73
CA SER A 45 -6.92 0.40 -9.82
C SER A 45 -5.83 -0.26 -10.67
N ASN A 46 -5.91 -1.57 -10.91
CA ASN A 46 -4.89 -2.31 -11.65
C ASN A 46 -4.70 -1.78 -13.07
N SER A 47 -5.77 -1.35 -13.73
CA SER A 47 -5.68 -0.75 -15.06
C SER A 47 -4.81 0.51 -15.06
N THR A 48 -4.90 1.32 -14.01
CA THR A 48 -4.07 2.53 -13.83
C THR A 48 -2.62 2.16 -13.55
N ILE A 49 -2.36 1.17 -12.71
CA ILE A 49 -0.99 0.67 -12.43
C ILE A 49 -0.34 0.18 -13.72
N LEU A 50 -1.00 -0.72 -14.45
CA LEU A 50 -0.48 -1.29 -15.70
C LEU A 50 -0.26 -0.23 -16.79
N SER A 51 -1.18 0.74 -16.91
CA SER A 51 -1.05 1.86 -17.82
C SER A 51 0.16 2.75 -17.47
N THR A 52 0.40 2.95 -16.17
CA THR A 52 1.55 3.70 -15.68
C THR A 52 2.86 2.95 -15.96
N LEU A 53 2.93 1.65 -15.67
CA LEU A 53 4.09 0.82 -16.01
C LEU A 53 4.42 0.91 -17.50
N LYS A 54 3.40 0.77 -18.35
CA LYS A 54 3.56 0.93 -19.82
C LYS A 54 4.13 2.30 -20.20
N THR A 55 3.63 3.38 -19.59
CA THR A 55 4.11 4.75 -19.87
C THR A 55 5.55 4.95 -19.42
N LEU A 56 5.97 4.28 -18.35
CA LEU A 56 7.33 4.29 -17.83
C LEU A 56 8.25 3.27 -18.52
N GLU A 57 7.75 2.58 -19.55
CA GLU A 57 8.48 1.52 -20.28
C GLU A 57 8.99 0.40 -19.36
N ILE A 58 8.19 0.04 -18.34
CA ILE A 58 8.47 -1.06 -17.41
C ILE A 58 7.50 -2.19 -17.75
N SER A 59 8.06 -3.35 -18.12
CA SER A 59 7.24 -4.55 -18.31
C SER A 59 6.72 -5.06 -16.95
N PRO A 60 5.48 -5.55 -16.87
CA PRO A 60 4.98 -6.19 -15.65
C PRO A 60 5.85 -7.36 -15.17
N GLU A 61 6.51 -8.08 -16.08
CA GLU A 61 7.47 -9.15 -15.75
C GLU A 61 8.75 -8.62 -15.09
N ALA A 62 9.02 -7.31 -15.17
CA ALA A 62 10.16 -6.69 -14.52
C ALA A 62 9.86 -6.21 -13.08
N ILE A 63 8.66 -6.46 -12.58
CA ILE A 63 8.32 -6.21 -11.18
C ILE A 63 8.83 -7.39 -10.34
N ASP A 64 9.68 -7.07 -9.36
CA ASP A 64 10.32 -8.07 -8.48
C ASP A 64 9.50 -8.35 -7.22
N ALA A 65 8.87 -7.31 -6.66
CA ALA A 65 8.01 -7.47 -5.50
C ALA A 65 6.83 -6.49 -5.50
N ILE A 66 5.75 -6.93 -4.88
CA ILE A 66 4.58 -6.12 -4.53
C ILE A 66 4.46 -6.15 -3.02
N ILE A 67 4.37 -4.98 -2.39
CA ILE A 67 4.24 -4.83 -0.94
C ILE A 67 2.87 -4.24 -0.65
N VAL A 68 2.15 -4.79 0.31
CA VAL A 68 0.94 -4.18 0.85
C VAL A 68 1.16 -3.88 2.33
N THR A 69 0.88 -2.64 2.74
CA THR A 69 1.06 -2.23 4.14
C THR A 69 0.11 -2.97 5.05
N HIS A 70 -1.09 -3.25 4.57
CA HIS A 70 -2.11 -4.03 5.28
C HIS A 70 -3.13 -4.59 4.28
N ILE A 71 -4.09 -5.40 4.76
CA ILE A 71 -4.98 -6.15 3.88
C ILE A 71 -6.39 -5.55 3.70
N HIS A 72 -6.62 -4.30 4.06
CA HIS A 72 -7.87 -3.65 3.67
C HIS A 72 -7.97 -3.58 2.15
N LEU A 73 -9.19 -3.65 1.62
CA LEU A 73 -9.42 -3.88 0.18
C LEU A 73 -9.01 -2.69 -0.70
N ASP A 74 -8.97 -1.51 -0.15
CA ASP A 74 -8.48 -0.30 -0.80
C ASP A 74 -6.94 -0.23 -0.88
N HIS A 75 -6.22 -1.15 -0.20
CA HIS A 75 -4.77 -1.33 -0.26
C HIS A 75 -4.37 -2.64 -0.95
N ALA A 76 -5.02 -3.75 -0.62
CA ALA A 76 -4.62 -5.09 -1.06
C ALA A 76 -5.65 -5.80 -1.95
N GLY A 77 -6.83 -5.23 -2.18
CA GLY A 77 -7.90 -5.89 -2.94
C GLY A 77 -7.50 -6.25 -4.37
N GLY A 78 -6.69 -5.42 -5.00
CA GLY A 78 -6.17 -5.64 -6.36
C GLY A 78 -4.97 -6.59 -6.45
N ALA A 79 -4.41 -7.03 -5.31
CA ALA A 79 -3.14 -7.76 -5.30
C ALA A 79 -3.21 -9.07 -6.10
N GLY A 80 -4.26 -9.88 -5.95
CA GLY A 80 -4.39 -11.14 -6.69
C GLY A 80 -4.44 -10.94 -8.20
N LEU A 81 -5.19 -9.95 -8.67
CA LEU A 81 -5.27 -9.63 -10.09
C LEU A 81 -3.94 -9.08 -10.63
N LEU A 82 -3.26 -8.21 -9.86
CA LEU A 82 -1.97 -7.64 -10.25
C LEU A 82 -0.86 -8.71 -10.29
N MET A 83 -0.87 -9.65 -9.34
CA MET A 83 0.08 -10.76 -9.29
C MET A 83 -0.03 -11.70 -10.51
N GLN A 84 -1.21 -11.81 -11.14
CA GLN A 84 -1.36 -12.54 -12.39
C GLN A 84 -0.65 -11.83 -13.56
N GLN A 85 -0.61 -10.50 -13.55
CA GLN A 85 0.04 -9.69 -14.57
C GLN A 85 1.56 -9.56 -14.33
N CYS A 86 2.01 -9.71 -13.09
CA CYS A 86 3.41 -9.63 -12.68
C CYS A 86 3.93 -11.03 -12.27
N PRO A 87 4.20 -11.94 -13.21
CA PRO A 87 4.45 -13.36 -12.92
C PRO A 87 5.72 -13.61 -12.09
N ARG A 88 6.70 -12.72 -12.13
CA ARG A 88 7.94 -12.84 -11.36
C ARG A 88 7.86 -12.22 -9.97
N ALA A 89 6.86 -11.37 -9.71
CA ALA A 89 6.73 -10.69 -8.45
C ALA A 89 6.43 -11.65 -7.29
N THR A 90 7.01 -11.36 -6.12
CA THR A 90 6.61 -11.94 -4.83
C THR A 90 5.77 -10.91 -4.08
N LEU A 91 4.64 -11.32 -3.51
CA LEU A 91 3.86 -10.46 -2.63
C LEU A 91 4.45 -10.49 -1.22
N LEU A 92 4.71 -9.31 -0.65
CA LEU A 92 5.16 -9.14 0.73
C LEU A 92 4.04 -8.58 1.58
N VAL A 93 3.75 -9.23 2.70
CA VAL A 93 2.64 -8.86 3.59
C VAL A 93 2.95 -9.28 5.03
N HIS A 94 2.34 -8.58 6.02
CA HIS A 94 2.40 -9.01 7.41
C HIS A 94 1.86 -10.46 7.59
N PRO A 95 2.43 -11.29 8.50
CA PRO A 95 2.05 -12.70 8.67
C PRO A 95 0.55 -12.93 8.87
N ARG A 96 -0.12 -12.03 9.61
CA ARG A 96 -1.59 -12.11 9.83
C ARG A 96 -2.40 -11.89 8.55
N GLY A 97 -1.82 -11.27 7.52
CA GLY A 97 -2.48 -11.03 6.24
C GLY A 97 -2.39 -12.20 5.26
N ARG A 98 -1.35 -13.05 5.37
CA ARG A 98 -1.05 -14.11 4.40
C ARG A 98 -2.25 -14.98 4.05
N LYS A 99 -2.92 -15.54 5.07
CA LYS A 99 -4.06 -16.44 4.87
C LYS A 99 -5.24 -15.76 4.17
N HIS A 100 -5.46 -14.48 4.44
CA HIS A 100 -6.56 -13.73 3.84
C HIS A 100 -6.29 -13.38 2.36
N LEU A 101 -5.04 -13.36 1.93
CA LEU A 101 -4.68 -13.12 0.53
C LEU A 101 -4.55 -14.42 -0.26
N SER A 102 -4.20 -15.54 0.40
CA SER A 102 -4.24 -16.87 -0.26
C SER A 102 -5.65 -17.44 -0.34
N ASP A 103 -6.51 -17.15 0.63
CA ASP A 103 -7.94 -17.48 0.64
C ASP A 103 -8.77 -16.26 1.06
N PRO A 104 -9.21 -15.42 0.12
CA PRO A 104 -9.87 -14.15 0.43
C PRO A 104 -11.36 -14.28 0.80
N ALA A 105 -11.93 -15.49 0.87
CA ALA A 105 -13.37 -15.68 1.07
C ALA A 105 -13.90 -14.91 2.29
N LYS A 106 -13.25 -15.04 3.46
CA LYS A 106 -13.65 -14.32 4.68
C LYS A 106 -13.49 -12.81 4.58
N LEU A 107 -12.48 -12.34 3.86
CA LEU A 107 -12.25 -10.91 3.62
C LEU A 107 -13.37 -10.34 2.74
N ILE A 108 -13.73 -11.06 1.69
CA ILE A 108 -14.84 -10.73 0.79
C ILE A 108 -16.18 -10.69 1.55
N ASP A 109 -16.47 -11.73 2.33
CA ASP A 109 -17.72 -11.82 3.11
C ASP A 109 -17.85 -10.66 4.09
N GLY A 110 -16.77 -10.33 4.81
CA GLY A 110 -16.75 -9.21 5.74
C GLY A 110 -16.96 -7.86 5.03
N ALA A 111 -16.29 -7.66 3.89
CA ALA A 111 -16.44 -6.41 3.13
C ALA A 111 -17.83 -6.27 2.50
N LYS A 112 -18.45 -7.37 2.00
CA LYS A 112 -19.81 -7.36 1.47
C LYS A 112 -20.85 -6.92 2.51
N GLN A 113 -20.64 -7.26 3.80
CA GLN A 113 -21.53 -6.81 4.88
C GLN A 113 -21.46 -5.29 5.08
N VAL A 114 -20.30 -4.68 4.82
CA VAL A 114 -20.09 -3.23 4.97
C VAL A 114 -20.54 -2.46 3.73
N TYR A 115 -20.11 -2.89 2.55
CA TYR A 115 -20.26 -2.15 1.30
C TYR A 115 -21.52 -2.55 0.50
N GLN A 116 -22.19 -3.66 0.85
CA GLN A 116 -23.44 -4.13 0.25
C GLN A 116 -23.41 -4.05 -1.29
N ASP A 117 -24.36 -3.37 -1.91
CA ASP A 117 -24.51 -3.26 -3.35
C ASP A 117 -23.34 -2.53 -4.06
N ASP A 118 -22.55 -1.76 -3.32
CA ASP A 118 -21.38 -1.07 -3.84
C ASP A 118 -20.14 -1.97 -3.94
N PHE A 119 -20.13 -3.14 -3.29
CA PHE A 119 -18.94 -3.99 -3.17
C PHE A 119 -18.34 -4.34 -4.53
N ASP A 120 -19.15 -4.89 -5.45
CA ASP A 120 -18.66 -5.37 -6.75
C ASP A 120 -18.04 -4.21 -7.56
N ARG A 121 -18.69 -3.06 -7.55
CA ARG A 121 -18.20 -1.86 -8.26
C ARG A 121 -16.88 -1.35 -7.68
N LEU A 122 -16.69 -1.45 -6.37
CA LEU A 122 -15.53 -0.87 -5.68
C LEU A 122 -14.32 -1.80 -5.68
N PHE A 123 -14.52 -3.12 -5.56
CA PHE A 123 -13.46 -4.05 -5.22
C PHE A 123 -13.29 -5.25 -6.15
N ASP A 124 -14.33 -5.67 -6.87
CA ASP A 124 -14.28 -6.90 -7.65
C ASP A 124 -13.38 -6.77 -8.91
N PRO A 125 -12.71 -7.87 -9.34
CA PRO A 125 -12.61 -9.18 -8.72
C PRO A 125 -11.49 -9.27 -7.67
N ILE A 126 -11.76 -9.85 -6.50
CA ILE A 126 -10.72 -10.17 -5.51
C ILE A 126 -10.30 -11.61 -5.74
N LEU A 127 -9.04 -11.81 -6.16
CA LEU A 127 -8.51 -13.11 -6.54
C LEU A 127 -7.53 -13.65 -5.50
N PRO A 128 -7.54 -14.98 -5.23
CA PRO A 128 -6.57 -15.60 -4.35
C PRO A 128 -5.15 -15.55 -4.96
N ILE A 129 -4.15 -15.52 -4.10
CA ILE A 129 -2.74 -15.53 -4.47
C ILE A 129 -2.15 -16.89 -4.04
N PRO A 130 -1.44 -17.63 -4.93
CA PRO A 130 -0.75 -18.86 -4.55
C PRO A 130 0.19 -18.64 -3.36
N GLU A 131 0.12 -19.51 -2.36
CA GLU A 131 0.88 -19.34 -1.11
C GLU A 131 2.39 -19.24 -1.32
N GLU A 132 2.93 -19.95 -2.31
CA GLU A 132 4.34 -19.95 -2.69
C GLU A 132 4.80 -18.60 -3.27
N ARG A 133 3.86 -17.73 -3.64
CA ARG A 133 4.12 -16.36 -4.11
C ARG A 133 3.92 -15.31 -3.03
N ILE A 134 3.60 -15.72 -1.80
CA ILE A 134 3.42 -14.82 -0.65
C ILE A 134 4.57 -15.03 0.33
N GLN A 135 5.35 -14.00 0.54
CA GLN A 135 6.36 -13.92 1.58
C GLN A 135 5.84 -13.04 2.72
N THR A 136 6.00 -13.52 3.95
CA THR A 136 5.67 -12.71 5.13
C THR A 136 6.85 -11.83 5.52
N ILE A 137 6.54 -10.62 6.00
CA ILE A 137 7.49 -9.67 6.56
C ILE A 137 7.01 -9.20 7.93
N SER A 138 7.93 -9.10 8.86
CA SER A 138 7.71 -8.75 10.26
C SER A 138 8.59 -7.58 10.68
N ASP A 139 8.46 -7.16 11.91
CA ASP A 139 9.26 -6.08 12.50
C ASP A 139 10.77 -6.34 12.37
N GLY A 140 11.50 -5.34 11.89
CA GLY A 140 12.93 -5.39 11.70
C GLY A 140 13.42 -6.08 10.42
N ASP A 141 12.53 -6.75 9.66
CA ASP A 141 12.91 -7.35 8.38
C ASP A 141 13.37 -6.29 7.37
N THR A 142 14.20 -6.71 6.41
CA THR A 142 14.72 -5.83 5.36
C THR A 142 14.55 -6.44 3.98
N LEU A 143 14.35 -5.60 2.97
CA LEU A 143 14.37 -5.96 1.56
C LEU A 143 15.47 -5.18 0.85
N ASP A 144 16.46 -5.89 0.32
CA ASP A 144 17.49 -5.30 -0.53
C ASP A 144 16.94 -5.02 -1.93
N LEU A 145 17.02 -3.75 -2.36
CA LEU A 145 16.59 -3.29 -3.68
C LEU A 145 17.75 -3.24 -4.69
N GLY A 146 18.96 -3.59 -4.26
CA GLY A 146 20.19 -3.44 -5.04
C GLY A 146 20.75 -2.02 -4.98
N GLY A 147 22.00 -1.86 -5.41
CA GLY A 147 22.67 -0.56 -5.39
C GLY A 147 22.91 0.04 -3.99
N GLY A 148 22.79 -0.74 -2.94
CA GLY A 148 22.91 -0.28 -1.54
C GLY A 148 21.63 0.31 -0.96
N ARG A 149 20.51 0.32 -1.71
CA ARG A 149 19.20 0.75 -1.23
C ARG A 149 18.45 -0.40 -0.57
N GLN A 150 17.84 -0.14 0.57
CA GLN A 150 17.06 -1.11 1.33
C GLN A 150 15.74 -0.50 1.80
N LEU A 151 14.70 -1.33 1.86
CA LEU A 151 13.51 -1.07 2.68
C LEU A 151 13.67 -1.81 3.99
N GLN A 152 13.42 -1.13 5.10
CA GLN A 152 13.31 -1.73 6.42
C GLN A 152 11.86 -1.67 6.87
N PHE A 153 11.34 -2.79 7.37
CA PHE A 153 9.95 -2.91 7.77
C PHE A 153 9.79 -2.82 9.28
N TYR A 154 8.67 -2.24 9.69
CA TYR A 154 8.28 -2.14 11.09
C TYR A 154 6.81 -2.46 11.22
N GLU A 155 6.44 -3.22 12.27
CA GLU A 155 5.05 -3.35 12.66
C GLU A 155 4.56 -2.00 13.20
N ALA A 156 3.44 -1.53 12.69
CA ALA A 156 2.83 -0.26 13.07
C ALA A 156 1.32 -0.47 13.20
N PHE A 157 0.90 -0.75 14.42
CA PHE A 157 -0.49 -1.08 14.72
C PHE A 157 -1.30 0.17 15.10
N GLY A 158 -2.58 -0.04 15.40
CA GLY A 158 -3.52 1.00 15.78
C GLY A 158 -4.61 1.24 14.74
N HIS A 159 -4.26 1.22 13.44
CA HIS A 159 -5.26 1.17 12.36
C HIS A 159 -5.75 -0.28 12.13
N ALA A 160 -4.82 -1.21 12.00
CA ALA A 160 -5.08 -2.63 11.82
C ALA A 160 -3.97 -3.48 12.45
N ARG A 161 -4.33 -4.67 12.97
CA ARG A 161 -3.38 -5.61 13.62
C ARG A 161 -2.46 -6.35 12.65
N HIS A 162 -2.55 -6.07 11.37
CA HIS A 162 -1.73 -6.61 10.27
C HIS A 162 -1.07 -5.51 9.48
N HIS A 163 -0.85 -4.34 10.12
CA HIS A 163 -0.27 -3.19 9.46
C HIS A 163 1.25 -3.13 9.67
N ILE A 164 1.97 -2.83 8.59
CA ILE A 164 3.40 -2.55 8.56
C ILE A 164 3.64 -1.22 7.87
N ILE A 165 4.75 -0.60 8.19
CA ILE A 165 5.32 0.52 7.45
C ILE A 165 6.67 0.12 6.86
N ALA A 166 7.08 0.77 5.76
CA ALA A 166 8.38 0.54 5.15
C ALA A 166 9.20 1.84 5.12
N PHE A 167 10.38 1.81 5.72
CA PHE A 167 11.34 2.92 5.68
C PHE A 167 12.35 2.69 4.56
N ASP A 168 12.47 3.65 3.65
CA ASP A 168 13.41 3.61 2.54
C ASP A 168 14.72 4.32 2.90
N SER A 169 15.82 3.60 2.86
CA SER A 169 17.14 4.08 3.25
C SER A 169 17.67 5.22 2.37
N GLU A 170 17.30 5.26 1.08
CA GLU A 170 17.81 6.27 0.14
C GLU A 170 17.03 7.58 0.21
N SER A 171 15.70 7.53 0.15
CA SER A 171 14.85 8.73 0.27
C SER A 171 14.70 9.20 1.70
N ARG A 172 15.00 8.35 2.68
CA ARG A 172 14.67 8.50 4.10
C ARG A 172 13.18 8.78 4.30
N GLY A 173 12.36 8.20 3.44
CA GLY A 173 10.92 8.30 3.47
C GLY A 173 10.27 7.07 4.08
N ILE A 174 9.06 7.23 4.61
CA ILE A 174 8.25 6.15 5.17
C ILE A 174 7.02 5.96 4.29
N PHE A 175 6.83 4.76 3.78
CA PHE A 175 5.56 4.30 3.21
C PHE A 175 4.68 3.90 4.39
N SER A 176 3.78 4.79 4.76
CA SER A 176 3.08 4.72 6.05
C SER A 176 1.75 4.00 5.99
N GLY A 177 1.23 3.70 4.78
CA GLY A 177 -0.15 3.27 4.66
C GLY A 177 -1.08 4.19 5.45
N ASP A 178 -2.04 3.62 6.13
CA ASP A 178 -3.06 4.34 6.86
C ASP A 178 -2.64 4.87 8.25
N ILE A 179 -1.42 4.55 8.70
CA ILE A 179 -0.92 5.05 10.00
C ILE A 179 -0.72 6.57 9.97
N ALA A 180 -0.19 7.16 8.88
CA ALA A 180 -0.05 8.62 8.82
C ALA A 180 -1.39 9.38 8.76
N GLY A 181 -2.49 8.65 8.62
CA GLY A 181 -3.84 9.18 8.58
C GLY A 181 -4.23 9.70 7.19
N VAL A 182 -5.37 10.39 7.16
CA VAL A 182 -5.95 10.95 5.93
C VAL A 182 -5.72 12.44 5.88
N PHE A 183 -5.07 12.91 4.80
CA PHE A 183 -4.90 14.33 4.52
C PHE A 183 -6.15 14.90 3.83
N HIS A 184 -6.57 16.09 4.27
CA HIS A 184 -7.72 16.77 3.70
C HIS A 184 -7.35 18.08 3.01
N ASP A 185 -7.25 18.09 1.69
CA ASP A 185 -6.93 19.27 0.87
C ASP A 185 -7.82 20.47 1.21
N ARG A 186 -9.12 20.26 1.36
CA ARG A 186 -10.06 21.36 1.69
C ARG A 186 -9.79 22.04 3.02
N ILE A 187 -9.23 21.34 3.98
CA ILE A 187 -8.84 21.93 5.27
C ILE A 187 -7.53 22.67 5.11
N HIS A 188 -6.57 22.11 4.40
CA HIS A 188 -5.32 22.77 4.02
C HIS A 188 -5.60 24.09 3.28
N ASP A 189 -6.45 24.06 2.26
CA ASP A 189 -6.81 25.25 1.46
C ASP A 189 -7.42 26.38 2.32
N ARG A 190 -8.13 26.03 3.38
CA ARG A 190 -8.78 27.00 4.27
C ARG A 190 -7.87 27.51 5.38
N THR A 191 -6.92 26.71 5.84
CA THR A 191 -6.11 27.02 7.03
C THR A 191 -4.64 27.29 6.71
N GLY A 192 -4.16 26.90 5.53
CA GLY A 192 -2.75 26.88 5.14
C GLY A 192 -1.91 25.88 5.93
N GLN A 193 -2.55 25.02 6.74
CA GLN A 193 -1.87 24.03 7.57
C GLN A 193 -2.13 22.61 7.04
N PRO A 194 -1.09 21.78 6.86
CA PRO A 194 -1.26 20.38 6.54
C PRO A 194 -1.81 19.64 7.77
N ILE A 195 -3.09 19.29 7.72
CA ILE A 195 -3.76 18.55 8.80
C ILE A 195 -4.09 17.15 8.31
N SER A 196 -3.62 16.16 9.05
CA SER A 196 -3.99 14.76 8.86
C SER A 196 -4.83 14.27 10.03
N PHE A 197 -5.82 13.44 9.77
CA PHE A 197 -6.66 12.82 10.78
C PHE A 197 -6.36 11.32 10.85
N PRO A 198 -6.36 10.70 12.04
CA PRO A 198 -6.24 9.26 12.16
C PRO A 198 -7.27 8.53 11.31
N ASN A 199 -6.84 7.52 10.58
CA ASN A 199 -7.77 6.63 9.87
C ASN A 199 -8.25 5.53 10.82
N THR A 200 -9.49 5.67 11.30
CA THR A 200 -10.07 4.79 12.32
C THR A 200 -10.89 3.68 11.68
N ALA A 201 -10.34 2.47 11.58
CA ALA A 201 -11.10 1.29 11.15
C ALA A 201 -11.97 0.78 12.30
N PRO A 202 -13.32 0.73 12.17
CA PRO A 202 -14.23 0.57 13.31
C PRO A 202 -13.99 -0.65 14.21
N THR A 203 -13.47 -1.75 13.66
CA THR A 203 -13.34 -3.01 14.40
C THR A 203 -11.94 -3.28 14.96
N GLN A 204 -10.92 -2.55 14.49
CA GLN A 204 -9.51 -2.83 14.83
C GLN A 204 -8.76 -1.61 15.36
N PHE A 205 -9.40 -0.44 15.37
CA PHE A 205 -8.74 0.78 15.81
C PHE A 205 -8.40 0.73 17.30
N ASP A 206 -7.11 0.96 17.59
CA ASP A 206 -6.57 1.05 18.94
C ASP A 206 -5.77 2.35 19.07
N PRO A 207 -6.23 3.32 19.86
CA PRO A 207 -5.58 4.62 19.98
C PRO A 207 -4.22 4.57 20.67
N GLU A 208 -4.00 3.61 21.58
CA GLU A 208 -2.70 3.47 22.27
C GLU A 208 -1.64 2.92 21.31
N GLU A 209 -1.98 1.86 20.56
CA GLU A 209 -1.11 1.32 19.50
C GLU A 209 -0.88 2.35 18.38
N MET A 210 -1.89 3.16 18.04
CA MET A 210 -1.73 4.22 17.04
C MET A 210 -0.72 5.28 17.52
N ASN A 211 -0.78 5.71 18.77
CA ASN A 211 0.19 6.65 19.34
C ASN A 211 1.60 6.05 19.36
N ALA A 212 1.74 4.78 19.75
CA ALA A 212 3.05 4.10 19.71
C ALA A 212 3.60 4.04 18.27
N SER A 213 2.76 3.81 17.27
CA SER A 213 3.15 3.83 15.85
C SER A 213 3.56 5.22 15.38
N TYR A 214 2.93 6.30 15.87
CA TYR A 214 3.38 7.66 15.61
C TYR A 214 4.74 7.94 16.23
N ASP A 215 4.97 7.54 17.49
CA ASP A 215 6.26 7.71 18.16
C ASP A 215 7.38 6.94 17.43
N LEU A 216 7.10 5.72 16.97
CA LEU A 216 8.00 4.94 16.14
C LEU A 216 8.35 5.72 14.85
N MET A 217 7.36 6.15 14.08
CA MET A 217 7.59 6.91 12.86
C MET A 217 8.37 8.19 13.11
N MET A 218 8.13 8.88 14.24
CA MET A 218 8.87 10.08 14.62
C MET A 218 10.33 9.79 14.95
N SER A 219 10.65 8.61 15.51
CA SER A 219 12.02 8.20 15.87
C SER A 219 12.89 7.85 14.65
N LEU A 220 12.31 7.47 13.51
CA LEU A 220 13.02 6.97 12.31
C LEU A 220 13.76 8.06 11.50
N GLN A 221 14.13 9.20 12.06
CA GLN A 221 14.90 10.26 11.40
C GLN A 221 14.50 10.50 9.92
N ARG A 222 13.22 10.43 9.63
CA ARG A 222 12.64 10.54 8.30
C ARG A 222 12.76 11.95 7.69
N GLN A 223 12.69 12.04 6.37
CA GLN A 223 12.57 13.30 5.64
C GLN A 223 11.16 13.55 5.09
N CYS A 224 10.39 12.49 4.84
CA CYS A 224 9.03 12.60 4.31
C CYS A 224 8.19 11.35 4.65
N PHE A 225 6.89 11.49 4.45
CA PHE A 225 5.95 10.38 4.41
C PHE A 225 5.42 10.19 2.99
N PHE A 226 5.20 8.94 2.62
CA PHE A 226 4.46 8.50 1.45
C PHE A 226 3.17 7.84 1.95
N TYR A 227 2.04 8.50 1.78
CA TYR A 227 0.72 8.10 2.29
C TYR A 227 -0.39 8.35 1.24
#